data_ebdc3b13f31a22ee88de2cc764f10a98
#
_entry.id   ebdc3b13f31a22ee88de2cc764f10a98
#
_cell.length_a   1.000
_cell.length_b   1.000
_cell.length_c   1.000
_cell.angle_alpha   90.00
_cell.angle_beta   90.00
_cell.angle_gamma   90.00
#
_symmetry.space_group_name_H-M   'P 1'
#
loop_
_entity.id
_entity.type
_entity.pdbx_description
1 polymer ?
#
loop_
_entity_poly.entity_id
_entity_poly.type
_entity_poly.pdbx_seq_one_letter_code
_entity_poly.pdbx_strand_id
1 'polypeptide(L)'
;MKNKLLVINPGSTSTKVSYFEEETNVCTESIFHDAPVLLQYPTTNDQMPMRMQVILDFLNSHGLTPADIDVFVGRGGCAYSQKSGVTEIDRQLVLDTAADKGGSDHPAKLGVMLAYELGSKYHKPMYTVNPTNVDELCDYARLTGIAGLYRRAQTHVLNQKGIAAIHAKSLGKRYEDLNLIVCHVDGGITATAHARGRMIDSTAGAGGDGPFTPTRLGSIPVMEVLQYLDQGHTTGEMRAMLSRSGGFVSHFGTSDAAKIHALVDAGDKKASTVWNAMIYQLCKSIGGMAAVLEGRVDGILLTGGLMRYDDIRAGVEQRCGWIAPISVYPGECEQEAMANAVLEVLRGERQASRYTGAPVFQGFDWEQ
;
A
#
# COMPACT_ATOMS: atom_id res chain seq x y z
N MET A 1 27.38 -3.07 -18.56
CA MET A 1 27.34 -1.95 -17.59
C MET A 1 26.32 -2.32 -16.54
N LYS A 2 26.48 -1.89 -15.30
CA LYS A 2 25.45 -2.07 -14.26
C LYS A 2 24.32 -1.07 -14.48
N ASN A 3 23.07 -1.51 -14.36
CA ASN A 3 21.92 -0.62 -14.40
C ASN A 3 21.85 0.22 -13.12
N LYS A 4 21.66 1.53 -13.26
CA LYS A 4 21.51 2.50 -12.18
C LYS A 4 20.04 2.94 -12.10
N LEU A 5 19.37 2.62 -11.00
CA LEU A 5 17.97 2.92 -10.83
C LEU A 5 17.77 3.96 -9.72
N LEU A 6 16.89 4.92 -9.97
CA LEU A 6 16.39 5.83 -8.95
C LEU A 6 14.95 5.47 -8.63
N VAL A 7 14.70 5.07 -7.38
CA VAL A 7 13.36 4.69 -6.88
C VAL A 7 12.78 5.82 -6.05
N ILE A 8 11.62 6.33 -6.47
CA ILE A 8 10.96 7.51 -5.92
C ILE A 8 9.64 7.08 -5.27
N ASN A 9 9.55 7.18 -3.95
CA ASN A 9 8.40 6.75 -3.15
C ASN A 9 7.89 7.88 -2.25
N PRO A 10 7.04 8.78 -2.76
CA PRO A 10 6.44 9.84 -1.98
C PRO A 10 5.36 9.27 -1.05
N GLY A 11 5.47 9.59 0.23
CA GLY A 11 4.45 9.33 1.25
C GLY A 11 3.75 10.61 1.71
N SER A 12 2.82 10.48 2.65
CA SER A 12 2.03 11.62 3.17
C SER A 12 2.92 12.69 3.83
N THR A 13 3.93 12.28 4.58
CA THR A 13 4.80 13.17 5.37
C THR A 13 6.27 13.09 4.98
N SER A 14 6.62 12.31 3.95
CA SER A 14 8.02 12.14 3.54
C SER A 14 8.13 11.84 2.04
N THR A 15 9.33 12.01 1.52
CA THR A 15 9.75 11.47 0.22
C THR A 15 10.90 10.51 0.47
N LYS A 16 10.67 9.20 0.24
CA LYS A 16 11.73 8.21 0.31
C LYS A 16 12.34 8.06 -1.09
N VAL A 17 13.64 8.21 -1.17
CA VAL A 17 14.41 8.07 -2.42
C VAL A 17 15.49 7.06 -2.20
N SER A 18 15.66 6.15 -3.15
CA SER A 18 16.74 5.15 -3.12
C SER A 18 17.47 5.09 -4.45
N TYR A 19 18.79 4.96 -4.38
CA TYR A 19 19.63 4.69 -5.52
C TYR A 19 20.14 3.25 -5.48
N PHE A 20 19.94 2.55 -6.58
CA PHE A 20 20.36 1.15 -6.74
C PHE A 20 21.38 1.02 -7.87
N GLU A 21 22.37 0.17 -7.68
CA GLU A 21 23.20 -0.41 -8.73
C GLU A 21 22.90 -1.91 -8.83
N GLU A 22 22.18 -2.32 -9.88
CA GLU A 22 21.56 -3.64 -9.95
C GLU A 22 20.68 -3.89 -8.71
N GLU A 23 20.74 -5.06 -8.08
CA GLU A 23 19.99 -5.36 -6.85
C GLU A 23 20.55 -4.69 -5.58
N THR A 24 21.70 -4.03 -5.67
CA THR A 24 22.34 -3.42 -4.50
C THR A 24 21.71 -2.06 -4.21
N ASN A 25 21.04 -1.92 -3.08
CA ASN A 25 20.65 -0.63 -2.55
C ASN A 25 21.90 0.10 -2.05
N VAL A 26 22.38 1.09 -2.82
CA VAL A 26 23.60 1.84 -2.47
C VAL A 26 23.32 2.86 -1.39
N CYS A 27 22.20 3.58 -1.50
CA CYS A 27 21.74 4.53 -0.49
C CYS A 27 20.24 4.75 -0.54
N THR A 28 19.66 5.02 0.62
CA THR A 28 18.25 5.36 0.80
C THR A 28 18.13 6.46 1.82
N GLU A 29 17.35 7.49 1.48
CA GLU A 29 16.96 8.52 2.42
C GLU A 29 15.44 8.66 2.49
N SER A 30 14.92 8.92 3.68
CA SER A 30 13.53 9.29 3.91
C SER A 30 13.49 10.73 4.40
N ILE A 31 13.24 11.65 3.48
CA ILE A 31 13.24 13.09 3.75
C ILE A 31 11.85 13.46 4.24
N PHE A 32 11.75 13.89 5.50
CA PHE A 32 10.50 14.30 6.12
C PHE A 32 10.13 15.73 5.73
N HIS A 33 8.84 15.96 5.61
CA HIS A 33 8.26 17.26 5.33
C HIS A 33 7.40 17.69 6.51
N ASP A 34 7.68 18.84 7.06
CA ASP A 34 6.91 19.40 8.19
C ASP A 34 5.47 19.69 7.77
N ALA A 35 4.52 19.37 8.65
CA ALA A 35 3.11 19.61 8.39
C ALA A 35 2.78 21.06 7.97
N PRO A 36 3.36 22.14 8.61
CA PRO A 36 3.16 23.52 8.16
C PRO A 36 3.64 23.77 6.72
N VAL A 37 4.68 23.07 6.25
CA VAL A 37 5.16 23.18 4.87
C VAL A 37 4.17 22.54 3.92
N LEU A 38 3.68 21.34 4.24
CA LEU A 38 2.71 20.62 3.40
C LEU A 38 1.36 21.36 3.30
N LEU A 39 0.94 22.03 4.35
CA LEU A 39 -0.31 22.83 4.37
C LEU A 39 -0.27 24.07 3.48
N GLN A 40 0.90 24.50 2.99
CA GLN A 40 1.02 25.61 2.05
C GLN A 40 0.60 25.22 0.63
N TYR A 41 0.49 23.92 0.33
CA TYR A 41 0.11 23.42 -0.98
C TYR A 41 -1.39 23.11 -1.03
N PRO A 42 -2.19 23.81 -1.86
CA PRO A 42 -3.64 23.60 -1.96
C PRO A 42 -4.02 22.17 -2.35
N THR A 43 -3.24 21.54 -3.23
CA THR A 43 -3.45 20.17 -3.68
C THR A 43 -2.18 19.33 -3.56
N THR A 44 -2.32 18.02 -3.60
CA THR A 44 -1.17 17.11 -3.64
C THR A 44 -0.26 17.39 -4.84
N ASN A 45 -0.84 17.72 -6.01
CA ASN A 45 -0.06 18.00 -7.22
C ASN A 45 0.85 19.24 -7.06
N ASP A 46 0.44 20.23 -6.29
CA ASP A 46 1.23 21.45 -6.07
C ASP A 46 2.54 21.19 -5.32
N GLN A 47 2.67 20.01 -4.68
CA GLN A 47 3.91 19.60 -4.02
C GLN A 47 5.02 19.14 -5.00
N MET A 48 4.71 18.99 -6.30
CA MET A 48 5.68 18.51 -7.30
C MET A 48 7.02 19.26 -7.28
N PRO A 49 7.07 20.61 -7.33
CA PRO A 49 8.35 21.33 -7.36
C PRO A 49 9.20 21.10 -6.11
N MET A 50 8.58 21.12 -4.95
CA MET A 50 9.26 20.88 -3.66
C MET A 50 9.86 19.49 -3.60
N ARG A 51 9.05 18.45 -3.97
CA ARG A 51 9.52 17.05 -3.95
C ARG A 51 10.55 16.77 -5.04
N MET A 52 10.47 17.45 -6.19
CA MET A 52 11.51 17.38 -7.22
C MET A 52 12.83 17.93 -6.68
N GLN A 53 12.81 19.07 -5.99
CA GLN A 53 14.03 19.63 -5.40
C GLN A 53 14.67 18.67 -4.41
N VAL A 54 13.86 18.02 -3.56
CA VAL A 54 14.35 16.99 -2.61
C VAL A 54 15.07 15.84 -3.33
N ILE A 55 14.56 15.39 -4.47
CA ILE A 55 15.20 14.33 -5.27
C ILE A 55 16.53 14.82 -5.86
N LEU A 56 16.56 16.04 -6.36
CA LEU A 56 17.80 16.63 -6.92
C LEU A 56 18.86 16.83 -5.84
N ASP A 57 18.47 17.27 -4.64
CA ASP A 57 19.34 17.42 -3.49
C ASP A 57 19.90 16.07 -3.02
N PHE A 58 19.06 15.03 -2.97
CA PHE A 58 19.49 13.66 -2.69
C PHE A 58 20.54 13.18 -3.69
N LEU A 59 20.31 13.34 -4.99
CA LEU A 59 21.30 12.96 -6.00
C LEU A 59 22.60 13.72 -5.84
N ASN A 60 22.52 15.04 -5.68
CA ASN A 60 23.70 15.91 -5.52
C ASN A 60 24.53 15.56 -4.27
N SER A 61 23.88 15.25 -3.14
CA SER A 61 24.57 14.86 -1.90
C SER A 61 25.36 13.54 -2.04
N HIS A 62 24.97 12.71 -3.01
CA HIS A 62 25.66 11.45 -3.34
C HIS A 62 26.58 11.57 -4.57
N GLY A 63 26.86 12.79 -5.05
CA GLY A 63 27.73 13.02 -6.20
C GLY A 63 27.13 12.55 -7.53
N LEU A 64 25.81 12.46 -7.62
CA LEU A 64 25.06 12.03 -8.79
C LEU A 64 24.26 13.19 -9.39
N THR A 65 23.93 13.04 -10.66
CA THR A 65 22.96 13.88 -11.37
C THR A 65 21.89 12.99 -11.99
N PRO A 66 20.71 13.51 -12.36
CA PRO A 66 19.72 12.71 -13.07
C PRO A 66 20.23 12.10 -14.39
N ALA A 67 21.27 12.68 -15.03
CA ALA A 67 21.86 12.12 -16.24
C ALA A 67 22.63 10.80 -15.99
N ASP A 68 23.10 10.58 -14.76
CA ASP A 68 23.83 9.38 -14.36
C ASP A 68 22.90 8.18 -14.10
N ILE A 69 21.59 8.42 -14.02
CA ILE A 69 20.56 7.41 -13.79
C ILE A 69 20.16 6.80 -15.13
N ASP A 70 20.04 5.46 -15.16
CA ASP A 70 19.62 4.74 -16.35
C ASP A 70 18.10 4.53 -16.41
N VAL A 71 17.44 4.41 -15.23
CA VAL A 71 16.00 4.12 -15.12
C VAL A 71 15.40 4.85 -13.93
N PHE A 72 14.25 5.49 -14.13
CA PHE A 72 13.45 6.09 -13.05
C PHE A 72 12.26 5.20 -12.69
N VAL A 73 12.08 4.93 -11.41
CA VAL A 73 10.98 4.10 -10.90
C VAL A 73 10.16 4.92 -9.92
N GLY A 74 8.90 5.16 -10.25
CA GLY A 74 8.00 5.94 -9.42
C GLY A 74 6.92 5.06 -8.76
N ARG A 75 6.68 5.23 -7.43
CA ARG A 75 5.49 4.65 -6.80
C ARG A 75 4.25 5.23 -7.48
N GLY A 76 3.27 4.37 -7.74
CA GLY A 76 2.03 4.73 -8.43
C GLY A 76 0.80 4.65 -7.54
N GLY A 77 -0.29 5.12 -8.10
CA GLY A 77 -1.64 5.13 -7.53
C GLY A 77 -2.48 6.22 -8.17
N CYS A 78 -3.74 6.31 -7.79
CA CYS A 78 -4.67 7.39 -8.17
C CYS A 78 -5.13 7.44 -9.64
N ALA A 79 -4.51 6.71 -10.56
CA ALA A 79 -5.05 6.46 -11.90
C ALA A 79 -6.17 5.39 -11.88
N TYR A 80 -6.74 5.02 -13.01
CA TYR A 80 -7.62 3.86 -13.10
C TYR A 80 -6.90 2.59 -12.62
N SER A 81 -7.68 1.60 -12.16
CA SER A 81 -7.12 0.33 -11.68
C SER A 81 -6.31 -0.37 -12.78
N GLN A 82 -5.22 -1.03 -12.36
CA GLN A 82 -4.25 -1.65 -13.25
C GLN A 82 -4.09 -3.14 -12.91
N LYS A 83 -3.58 -3.91 -13.84
CA LYS A 83 -3.07 -5.26 -13.56
C LYS A 83 -1.78 -5.17 -12.75
N SER A 84 -1.48 -6.21 -11.97
CA SER A 84 -0.20 -6.26 -11.24
C SER A 84 1.00 -6.40 -12.18
N GLY A 85 2.14 -5.96 -11.69
CA GLY A 85 3.42 -6.04 -12.39
C GLY A 85 4.07 -4.69 -12.57
N VAL A 86 4.93 -4.61 -13.58
CA VAL A 86 5.64 -3.38 -13.98
C VAL A 86 4.87 -2.73 -15.13
N THR A 87 4.59 -1.45 -15.01
CA THR A 87 3.92 -0.66 -16.05
C THR A 87 4.84 0.47 -16.52
N GLU A 88 4.99 0.63 -17.83
CA GLU A 88 5.67 1.79 -18.41
C GLU A 88 4.92 3.06 -18.06
N ILE A 89 5.63 4.09 -17.64
CA ILE A 89 5.02 5.41 -17.38
C ILE A 89 4.96 6.17 -18.70
N ASP A 90 3.74 6.36 -19.20
CA ASP A 90 3.47 7.17 -20.37
C ASP A 90 2.68 8.44 -20.00
N ARG A 91 2.46 9.30 -20.99
CA ARG A 91 1.74 10.56 -20.80
C ARG A 91 0.31 10.34 -20.33
N GLN A 92 -0.38 9.30 -20.81
CA GLN A 92 -1.76 9.02 -20.43
C GLN A 92 -1.87 8.63 -18.96
N LEU A 93 -0.97 7.76 -18.48
CA LEU A 93 -0.90 7.37 -17.07
C LEU A 93 -0.66 8.60 -16.18
N VAL A 94 0.22 9.52 -16.58
CA VAL A 94 0.49 10.75 -15.81
C VAL A 94 -0.74 11.65 -15.74
N LEU A 95 -1.43 11.87 -16.86
CA LEU A 95 -2.64 12.69 -16.90
C LEU A 95 -3.77 12.12 -16.01
N ASP A 96 -4.01 10.82 -16.11
CA ASP A 96 -5.05 10.15 -15.31
C ASP A 96 -4.68 10.09 -13.83
N THR A 97 -3.39 9.95 -13.52
CA THR A 97 -2.85 10.01 -12.15
C THR A 97 -3.02 11.42 -11.57
N ALA A 98 -2.68 12.46 -12.30
CA ALA A 98 -2.82 13.85 -11.86
C ALA A 98 -4.30 14.25 -11.66
N ALA A 99 -5.21 13.67 -12.46
CA ALA A 99 -6.64 13.90 -12.40
C ALA A 99 -7.38 12.99 -11.38
N ASP A 100 -6.67 12.17 -10.61
CA ASP A 100 -7.23 11.25 -9.61
C ASP A 100 -8.36 10.33 -10.17
N LYS A 101 -8.18 9.81 -11.39
CA LYS A 101 -9.17 8.97 -12.07
C LYS A 101 -9.54 7.70 -11.29
N GLY A 102 -8.67 7.23 -10.39
CA GLY A 102 -8.95 6.14 -9.45
C GLY A 102 -9.86 6.52 -8.27
N GLY A 103 -10.22 7.80 -8.16
CA GLY A 103 -11.14 8.31 -7.12
C GLY A 103 -10.50 8.46 -5.74
N SER A 104 -9.18 8.58 -5.65
CA SER A 104 -8.45 8.87 -4.41
C SER A 104 -7.33 9.86 -4.67
N ASP A 105 -7.11 10.82 -3.76
CA ASP A 105 -5.95 11.70 -3.74
C ASP A 105 -4.96 11.19 -2.69
N HIS A 106 -3.77 10.78 -3.13
CA HIS A 106 -2.72 10.31 -2.24
C HIS A 106 -1.33 10.71 -2.79
N PRO A 107 -0.40 11.18 -1.95
CA PRO A 107 0.93 11.63 -2.39
C PRO A 107 1.75 10.61 -3.18
N ALA A 108 1.48 9.32 -3.05
CA ALA A 108 2.12 8.29 -3.87
C ALA A 108 1.99 8.54 -5.38
N LYS A 109 0.92 9.24 -5.84
CA LYS A 109 0.74 9.63 -7.25
C LYS A 109 1.89 10.46 -7.80
N LEU A 110 2.53 11.26 -6.94
CA LEU A 110 3.67 12.10 -7.33
C LEU A 110 4.87 11.28 -7.79
N GLY A 111 5.02 10.02 -7.34
CA GLY A 111 6.11 9.17 -7.80
C GLY A 111 6.09 8.93 -9.30
N VAL A 112 4.92 8.62 -9.88
CA VAL A 112 4.71 8.49 -11.33
C VAL A 112 5.03 9.82 -12.04
N MET A 113 4.52 10.93 -11.51
CA MET A 113 4.68 12.25 -12.12
C MET A 113 6.15 12.72 -12.11
N LEU A 114 6.85 12.54 -10.98
CA LEU A 114 8.27 12.87 -10.80
C LEU A 114 9.16 11.99 -11.69
N ALA A 115 8.90 10.69 -11.74
CA ALA A 115 9.65 9.78 -12.62
C ALA A 115 9.44 10.13 -14.09
N TYR A 116 8.23 10.53 -14.50
CA TYR A 116 7.94 10.96 -15.87
C TYR A 116 8.67 12.23 -16.24
N GLU A 117 8.69 13.23 -15.37
CA GLU A 117 9.39 14.50 -15.63
C GLU A 117 10.91 14.28 -15.81
N LEU A 118 11.50 13.50 -14.90
CA LEU A 118 12.92 13.16 -14.99
C LEU A 118 13.21 12.30 -16.22
N GLY A 119 12.48 11.21 -16.42
CA GLY A 119 12.71 10.30 -17.54
C GLY A 119 12.52 10.98 -18.90
N SER A 120 11.51 11.83 -19.05
CA SER A 120 11.26 12.61 -20.29
C SER A 120 12.38 13.60 -20.56
N LYS A 121 12.84 14.33 -19.54
CA LYS A 121 13.91 15.32 -19.67
C LYS A 121 15.26 14.71 -20.06
N TYR A 122 15.57 13.54 -19.52
CA TYR A 122 16.85 12.86 -19.74
C TYR A 122 16.79 11.71 -20.74
N HIS A 123 15.63 11.50 -21.39
CA HIS A 123 15.38 10.43 -22.38
C HIS A 123 15.71 9.04 -21.83
N LYS A 124 15.27 8.76 -20.60
CA LYS A 124 15.48 7.50 -19.88
C LYS A 124 14.16 6.74 -19.70
N PRO A 125 14.19 5.39 -19.65
CA PRO A 125 13.04 4.58 -19.31
C PRO A 125 12.47 4.92 -17.93
N MET A 126 11.15 4.81 -17.78
CA MET A 126 10.46 5.08 -16.54
C MET A 126 9.33 4.08 -16.29
N TYR A 127 9.24 3.59 -15.06
CA TYR A 127 8.30 2.54 -14.69
C TYR A 127 7.62 2.83 -13.35
N THR A 128 6.42 2.26 -13.19
CA THR A 128 5.77 2.08 -11.90
C THR A 128 5.51 0.60 -11.65
N VAL A 129 5.48 0.21 -10.37
CA VAL A 129 5.37 -1.19 -9.97
C VAL A 129 4.23 -1.35 -8.97
N ASN A 130 3.32 -2.28 -9.24
CA ASN A 130 2.27 -2.68 -8.31
C ASN A 130 1.63 -1.51 -7.55
N PRO A 131 1.03 -0.53 -8.23
CA PRO A 131 0.39 0.61 -7.57
C PRO A 131 -0.74 0.16 -6.64
N THR A 132 -1.14 1.03 -5.71
CA THR A 132 -2.16 0.72 -4.69
C THR A 132 -3.53 0.34 -5.25
N ASN A 133 -3.79 0.67 -6.51
CA ASN A 133 -5.01 0.40 -7.27
C ASN A 133 -4.88 -0.78 -8.24
N VAL A 134 -3.93 -1.69 -8.00
CA VAL A 134 -3.94 -3.00 -8.68
C VAL A 134 -5.23 -3.73 -8.37
N ASP A 135 -5.91 -4.22 -9.39
CA ASP A 135 -7.19 -4.90 -9.27
C ASP A 135 -7.11 -6.33 -9.80
N GLU A 136 -7.10 -7.27 -8.85
CA GLU A 136 -7.10 -8.71 -9.10
C GLU A 136 -8.24 -9.43 -8.34
N LEU A 137 -9.19 -8.65 -7.78
CA LEU A 137 -10.32 -9.21 -7.04
C LEU A 137 -11.09 -10.21 -7.91
N CYS A 138 -11.47 -11.34 -7.31
CA CYS A 138 -12.40 -12.25 -7.96
C CYS A 138 -13.83 -11.67 -7.95
N ASP A 139 -14.70 -12.21 -8.77
CA ASP A 139 -16.07 -11.69 -8.95
C ASP A 139 -16.87 -11.71 -7.64
N TYR A 140 -16.74 -12.76 -6.84
CA TYR A 140 -17.41 -12.85 -5.55
C TYR A 140 -16.95 -11.77 -4.56
N ALA A 141 -15.67 -11.39 -4.60
CA ALA A 141 -15.12 -10.34 -3.76
C ALA A 141 -15.59 -8.94 -4.16
N ARG A 142 -16.08 -8.76 -5.39
CA ARG A 142 -16.55 -7.45 -5.91
C ARG A 142 -17.99 -7.15 -5.54
N LEU A 143 -18.84 -8.17 -5.54
CA LEU A 143 -20.27 -8.00 -5.37
C LEU A 143 -20.61 -7.51 -3.95
N THR A 144 -21.52 -6.56 -3.90
CA THR A 144 -22.19 -6.13 -2.66
C THR A 144 -23.66 -6.52 -2.69
N GLY A 145 -24.38 -6.30 -1.62
CA GLY A 145 -25.84 -6.52 -1.58
C GLY A 145 -26.66 -5.48 -2.36
N ILE A 146 -26.02 -4.56 -3.08
CA ILE A 146 -26.68 -3.50 -3.86
C ILE A 146 -26.23 -3.62 -5.31
N ALA A 147 -27.18 -3.80 -6.23
CA ALA A 147 -26.90 -3.88 -7.66
C ALA A 147 -26.21 -2.61 -8.17
N GLY A 148 -25.17 -2.77 -8.99
CA GLY A 148 -24.38 -1.66 -9.54
C GLY A 148 -23.40 -1.02 -8.54
N LEU A 149 -23.34 -1.49 -7.29
CA LEU A 149 -22.37 -1.02 -6.30
C LEU A 149 -21.34 -2.13 -6.02
N TYR A 150 -20.08 -1.87 -6.34
CA TYR A 150 -19.00 -2.85 -6.25
C TYR A 150 -17.92 -2.44 -5.26
N ARG A 151 -17.30 -3.44 -4.63
CA ARG A 151 -16.06 -3.25 -3.88
C ARG A 151 -14.92 -2.90 -4.85
N ARG A 152 -14.07 -1.99 -4.44
CA ARG A 152 -12.86 -1.60 -5.18
C ARG A 152 -11.63 -2.23 -4.55
N ALA A 153 -10.70 -2.67 -5.38
CA ALA A 153 -9.38 -3.08 -4.92
C ALA A 153 -8.60 -1.87 -4.40
N GLN A 154 -8.23 -1.90 -3.12
CA GLN A 154 -7.50 -0.81 -2.47
C GLN A 154 -6.69 -1.35 -1.29
N THR A 155 -5.46 -1.78 -1.54
CA THR A 155 -4.62 -2.45 -0.55
C THR A 155 -3.14 -2.09 -0.71
N HIS A 156 -2.28 -2.54 0.22
CA HIS A 156 -0.83 -2.32 0.18
C HIS A 156 -0.13 -3.31 -0.78
N VAL A 157 -0.49 -3.25 -2.06
CA VAL A 157 -0.10 -4.23 -3.09
C VAL A 157 1.40 -4.43 -3.17
N LEU A 158 2.16 -3.32 -3.28
CA LEU A 158 3.60 -3.36 -3.50
C LEU A 158 4.33 -4.11 -2.38
N ASN A 159 4.07 -3.73 -1.13
CA ASN A 159 4.70 -4.40 0.01
C ASN A 159 4.23 -5.86 0.14
N GLN A 160 2.94 -6.13 0.00
CA GLN A 160 2.40 -7.49 0.17
C GLN A 160 2.93 -8.46 -0.90
N LYS A 161 2.94 -8.07 -2.17
CA LYS A 161 3.51 -8.91 -3.24
C LYS A 161 5.03 -9.05 -3.12
N GLY A 162 5.73 -7.99 -2.70
CA GLY A 162 7.16 -8.04 -2.42
C GLY A 162 7.50 -9.07 -1.32
N ILE A 163 6.78 -9.00 -0.20
CA ILE A 163 6.97 -9.95 0.92
C ILE A 163 6.59 -11.38 0.51
N ALA A 164 5.50 -11.55 -0.25
CA ALA A 164 5.11 -12.88 -0.75
C ALA A 164 6.19 -13.49 -1.65
N ALA A 165 6.82 -12.70 -2.53
CA ALA A 165 7.93 -13.15 -3.36
C ALA A 165 9.18 -13.50 -2.55
N ILE A 166 9.54 -12.68 -1.55
CA ILE A 166 10.65 -12.95 -0.63
C ILE A 166 10.40 -14.26 0.14
N HIS A 167 9.18 -14.45 0.65
CA HIS A 167 8.81 -15.67 1.37
C HIS A 167 8.88 -16.90 0.46
N ALA A 168 8.32 -16.84 -0.74
CA ALA A 168 8.38 -17.94 -1.70
C ALA A 168 9.83 -18.33 -2.02
N LYS A 169 10.69 -17.33 -2.27
CA LYS A 169 12.12 -17.55 -2.51
C LYS A 169 12.81 -18.22 -1.33
N SER A 170 12.49 -17.86 -0.09
CA SER A 170 13.06 -18.50 1.11
C SER A 170 12.68 -19.98 1.25
N LEU A 171 11.56 -20.39 0.66
CA LEU A 171 11.10 -21.77 0.59
C LEU A 171 11.59 -22.53 -0.66
N GLY A 172 12.35 -21.88 -1.54
CA GLY A 172 12.76 -22.45 -2.83
C GLY A 172 11.57 -22.68 -3.80
N LYS A 173 10.48 -21.91 -3.64
CA LYS A 173 9.27 -21.98 -4.45
C LYS A 173 9.07 -20.68 -5.24
N ARG A 174 8.19 -20.72 -6.23
CA ARG A 174 7.69 -19.52 -6.89
C ARG A 174 6.47 -19.00 -6.12
N TYR A 175 6.24 -17.70 -6.17
CA TYR A 175 5.06 -17.08 -5.54
C TYR A 175 3.75 -17.62 -6.14
N GLU A 176 3.74 -17.93 -7.43
CA GLU A 176 2.60 -18.51 -8.17
C GLU A 176 2.25 -19.94 -7.75
N ASP A 177 3.10 -20.59 -6.95
CA ASP A 177 2.86 -21.96 -6.46
C ASP A 177 2.21 -21.97 -5.06
N LEU A 178 2.01 -20.77 -4.45
CA LEU A 178 1.56 -20.63 -3.07
C LEU A 178 0.20 -19.93 -2.95
N ASN A 179 -0.56 -20.36 -1.93
CA ASN A 179 -1.72 -19.65 -1.41
C ASN A 179 -1.34 -19.02 -0.06
N LEU A 180 -1.34 -17.71 0.01
CA LEU A 180 -0.88 -16.97 1.19
C LEU A 180 -1.94 -16.00 1.70
N ILE A 181 -1.97 -15.80 3.02
CA ILE A 181 -2.64 -14.65 3.61
C ILE A 181 -1.55 -13.66 3.98
N VAL A 182 -1.55 -12.48 3.36
CA VAL A 182 -0.54 -11.46 3.64
C VAL A 182 -1.18 -10.26 4.33
N CYS A 183 -0.65 -9.91 5.49
CA CYS A 183 -1.14 -8.80 6.29
C CYS A 183 -0.08 -7.70 6.38
N HIS A 184 -0.38 -6.53 5.82
CA HIS A 184 0.39 -5.32 6.09
C HIS A 184 -0.21 -4.65 7.32
N VAL A 185 0.60 -4.45 8.36
CA VAL A 185 0.18 -3.97 9.69
C VAL A 185 1.02 -2.75 10.06
N ASP A 186 0.47 -1.56 9.81
CA ASP A 186 1.14 -0.28 10.05
C ASP A 186 0.09 0.82 10.35
N GLY A 187 0.37 2.07 10.03
CA GLY A 187 -0.60 3.18 10.08
C GLY A 187 -1.91 2.87 9.34
N GLY A 188 -1.84 2.07 8.29
CA GLY A 188 -2.95 1.35 7.67
C GLY A 188 -2.79 -0.16 7.82
N ILE A 189 -3.89 -0.91 7.94
CA ILE A 189 -3.86 -2.37 8.00
C ILE A 189 -4.69 -2.94 6.85
N THR A 190 -4.13 -3.93 6.14
CA THR A 190 -4.85 -4.71 5.14
C THR A 190 -4.47 -6.18 5.24
N ALA A 191 -5.47 -7.05 5.19
CA ALA A 191 -5.31 -8.49 5.09
C ALA A 191 -5.81 -8.94 3.70
N THR A 192 -5.03 -9.75 3.01
CA THR A 192 -5.27 -10.10 1.60
C THR A 192 -5.08 -11.59 1.37
N ALA A 193 -6.00 -12.19 0.63
CA ALA A 193 -5.91 -13.56 0.14
C ALA A 193 -5.15 -13.59 -1.19
N HIS A 194 -3.98 -14.20 -1.18
CA HIS A 194 -3.15 -14.41 -2.36
C HIS A 194 -3.32 -15.85 -2.85
N ALA A 195 -3.96 -16.04 -3.98
CA ALA A 195 -4.10 -17.34 -4.63
C ALA A 195 -3.16 -17.41 -5.84
N ARG A 196 -2.11 -18.20 -5.75
CA ARG A 196 -1.17 -18.47 -6.84
C ARG A 196 -0.69 -17.20 -7.55
N GLY A 197 -0.13 -16.27 -6.77
CA GLY A 197 0.42 -15.01 -7.29
C GLY A 197 -0.61 -13.89 -7.48
N ARG A 198 -1.91 -14.12 -7.30
CA ARG A 198 -2.98 -13.14 -7.47
C ARG A 198 -3.63 -12.78 -6.14
N MET A 199 -3.93 -11.52 -5.95
CA MET A 199 -4.64 -10.96 -4.79
C MET A 199 -6.15 -11.01 -5.04
N ILE A 200 -6.78 -12.17 -4.77
CA ILE A 200 -8.16 -12.45 -5.18
C ILE A 200 -9.23 -11.84 -4.26
N ASP A 201 -8.87 -11.49 -3.04
CA ASP A 201 -9.70 -10.70 -2.11
C ASP A 201 -8.80 -9.95 -1.12
N SER A 202 -9.30 -8.84 -0.60
CA SER A 202 -8.57 -8.00 0.33
C SER A 202 -9.51 -7.17 1.17
N THR A 203 -9.12 -6.85 2.40
CA THR A 203 -9.75 -5.73 3.10
C THR A 203 -9.34 -4.42 2.44
N ALA A 204 -10.31 -3.51 2.25
CA ALA A 204 -10.08 -2.20 1.66
C ALA A 204 -9.78 -1.17 2.76
N GLY A 205 -8.55 -1.14 3.25
CA GLY A 205 -8.18 -0.39 4.45
C GLY A 205 -8.59 1.09 4.47
N ALA A 206 -8.55 1.80 3.33
CA ALA A 206 -9.06 3.18 3.22
C ALA A 206 -10.54 3.27 2.83
N GLY A 207 -11.18 2.13 2.53
CA GLY A 207 -12.60 2.03 2.18
C GLY A 207 -13.52 1.75 3.36
N GLY A 208 -13.00 1.67 4.58
CA GLY A 208 -13.79 1.33 5.78
C GLY A 208 -14.11 -0.17 5.89
N ASP A 209 -13.24 -1.01 5.36
CA ASP A 209 -13.35 -2.47 5.41
C ASP A 209 -12.11 -3.07 6.09
N GLY A 210 -12.31 -4.01 7.02
CA GLY A 210 -11.25 -4.63 7.80
C GLY A 210 -11.02 -4.03 9.19
N PRO A 211 -9.87 -4.27 9.82
CA PRO A 211 -9.59 -3.77 11.16
C PRO A 211 -9.42 -2.26 11.19
N PHE A 212 -9.76 -1.63 12.30
CA PHE A 212 -9.32 -0.26 12.52
C PHE A 212 -7.80 -0.23 12.75
N THR A 213 -7.21 0.95 12.56
CA THR A 213 -5.76 1.13 12.53
C THR A 213 -5.38 2.33 13.40
N PRO A 214 -4.11 2.70 13.55
CA PRO A 214 -3.74 3.96 14.20
C PRO A 214 -4.49 5.19 13.67
N THR A 215 -4.83 5.24 12.36
CA THR A 215 -5.45 6.44 11.74
C THR A 215 -6.82 6.20 11.11
N ARG A 216 -7.29 4.95 10.98
CA ARG A 216 -8.49 4.58 10.20
C ARG A 216 -9.52 3.89 11.07
N LEU A 217 -10.79 4.15 10.80
CA LEU A 217 -11.91 3.66 11.60
C LEU A 217 -12.19 2.13 11.45
N GLY A 218 -11.73 1.49 10.34
CA GLY A 218 -12.06 0.08 10.07
C GLY A 218 -13.52 -0.14 9.69
N SER A 219 -13.98 -1.40 9.80
CA SER A 219 -15.37 -1.77 9.52
C SER A 219 -16.29 -1.32 10.65
N ILE A 220 -17.37 -0.61 10.29
CA ILE A 220 -18.47 -0.22 11.18
C ILE A 220 -19.79 -0.73 10.58
N PRO A 221 -20.73 -1.25 11.37
CA PRO A 221 -22.07 -1.56 10.87
C PRO A 221 -22.74 -0.33 10.25
N VAL A 222 -23.41 -0.51 9.11
CA VAL A 222 -23.99 0.61 8.36
C VAL A 222 -24.98 1.41 9.21
N MET A 223 -25.76 0.74 10.08
CA MET A 223 -26.70 1.44 10.97
C MET A 223 -26.00 2.41 11.91
N GLU A 224 -24.83 2.05 12.45
CA GLU A 224 -24.05 2.95 13.32
C GLU A 224 -23.55 4.17 12.55
N VAL A 225 -23.20 4.01 11.28
CA VAL A 225 -22.83 5.14 10.40
C VAL A 225 -24.02 6.07 10.18
N LEU A 226 -25.21 5.51 9.89
CA LEU A 226 -26.43 6.31 9.70
C LEU A 226 -26.80 7.07 10.98
N GLN A 227 -26.79 6.41 12.14
CA GLN A 227 -27.06 7.04 13.44
C GLN A 227 -26.06 8.17 13.75
N TYR A 228 -24.78 7.97 13.44
CA TYR A 228 -23.75 8.99 13.62
C TYR A 228 -24.04 10.24 12.76
N LEU A 229 -24.49 10.05 11.52
CA LEU A 229 -24.89 11.15 10.64
C LEU A 229 -26.20 11.84 11.13
N ASP A 230 -27.18 11.07 11.62
CA ASP A 230 -28.43 11.59 12.17
C ASP A 230 -28.21 12.43 13.44
N GLN A 231 -27.11 12.20 14.17
CA GLN A 231 -26.66 13.04 15.30
C GLN A 231 -26.07 14.40 14.88
N GLY A 232 -26.05 14.71 13.59
CA GLY A 232 -25.59 15.97 13.04
C GLY A 232 -24.14 15.99 12.55
N HIS A 233 -23.48 14.83 12.56
CA HIS A 233 -22.15 14.69 11.97
C HIS A 233 -22.22 14.67 10.42
N THR A 234 -21.16 15.10 9.78
CA THR A 234 -21.11 15.26 8.32
C THR A 234 -20.47 14.06 7.63
N THR A 235 -20.80 13.84 6.36
CA THR A 235 -20.09 12.88 5.50
C THR A 235 -18.61 13.24 5.33
N GLY A 236 -18.25 14.51 5.47
CA GLY A 236 -16.87 15.00 5.45
C GLY A 236 -16.06 14.48 6.66
N GLU A 237 -16.65 14.52 7.86
CA GLU A 237 -16.05 13.95 9.08
C GLU A 237 -15.89 12.43 8.95
N MET A 238 -16.91 11.72 8.43
CA MET A 238 -16.81 10.30 8.15
C MET A 238 -15.66 9.97 7.18
N ARG A 239 -15.52 10.73 6.08
CA ARG A 239 -14.41 10.56 5.14
C ARG A 239 -13.06 10.80 5.79
N ALA A 240 -12.95 11.77 6.70
CA ALA A 240 -11.73 12.00 7.45
C ALA A 240 -11.37 10.80 8.35
N MET A 241 -12.35 10.17 8.99
CA MET A 241 -12.14 8.98 9.83
C MET A 241 -11.75 7.74 9.02
N LEU A 242 -12.14 7.63 7.76
CA LEU A 242 -11.69 6.55 6.87
C LEU A 242 -10.17 6.56 6.63
N SER A 243 -9.52 7.71 6.73
CA SER A 243 -8.12 7.86 6.31
C SER A 243 -7.15 8.43 7.34
N ARG A 244 -7.59 9.30 8.27
CA ARG A 244 -6.66 10.09 9.11
C ARG A 244 -7.09 10.36 10.55
N SER A 245 -8.38 10.32 10.89
CA SER A 245 -8.89 10.70 12.22
C SER A 245 -9.66 9.58 12.93
N GLY A 246 -9.68 8.37 12.37
CA GLY A 246 -10.23 7.18 12.99
C GLY A 246 -9.22 6.45 13.90
N GLY A 247 -9.59 5.29 14.37
CA GLY A 247 -8.72 4.40 15.14
C GLY A 247 -8.12 5.02 16.38
N PHE A 248 -6.79 4.89 16.57
CA PHE A 248 -6.12 5.46 17.75
C PHE A 248 -6.29 6.98 17.84
N VAL A 249 -6.28 7.69 16.71
CA VAL A 249 -6.53 9.15 16.71
C VAL A 249 -7.88 9.46 17.34
N SER A 250 -8.93 8.73 17.01
CA SER A 250 -10.27 8.91 17.59
C SER A 250 -10.30 8.59 19.09
N HIS A 251 -9.61 7.54 19.52
CA HIS A 251 -9.62 7.09 20.91
C HIS A 251 -8.70 7.90 21.84
N PHE A 252 -7.55 8.38 21.33
CA PHE A 252 -6.44 8.93 22.12
C PHE A 252 -5.93 10.28 21.64
N GLY A 253 -6.44 10.82 20.53
CA GLY A 253 -5.95 12.07 19.92
C GLY A 253 -4.59 11.94 19.24
N THR A 254 -4.04 10.74 19.10
CA THR A 254 -2.73 10.49 18.49
C THR A 254 -2.70 9.17 17.72
N SER A 255 -1.94 9.14 16.64
CA SER A 255 -1.63 7.90 15.89
C SER A 255 -0.30 7.26 16.31
N ASP A 256 0.39 7.84 17.28
CA ASP A 256 1.69 7.36 17.77
C ASP A 256 1.51 6.02 18.51
N ALA A 257 1.73 4.92 17.79
CA ALA A 257 1.61 3.58 18.33
C ALA A 257 2.57 3.31 19.50
N ALA A 258 3.74 3.99 19.54
CA ALA A 258 4.69 3.81 20.64
C ALA A 258 4.13 4.41 21.95
N LYS A 259 3.49 5.58 21.87
CA LYS A 259 2.81 6.18 23.04
C LYS A 259 1.66 5.30 23.54
N ILE A 260 0.86 4.75 22.63
CA ILE A 260 -0.26 3.87 23.00
C ILE A 260 0.26 2.56 23.61
N HIS A 261 1.28 1.95 23.02
CA HIS A 261 1.86 0.72 23.55
C HIS A 261 2.51 0.94 24.94
N ALA A 262 3.16 2.06 25.16
CA ALA A 262 3.67 2.42 26.50
C ALA A 262 2.55 2.48 27.56
N LEU A 263 1.34 2.92 27.19
CA LEU A 263 0.17 2.87 28.09
C LEU A 263 -0.31 1.41 28.30
N VAL A 264 -0.24 0.56 27.28
CA VAL A 264 -0.53 -0.87 27.42
C VAL A 264 0.43 -1.52 28.42
N ASP A 265 1.73 -1.26 28.27
CA ASP A 265 2.78 -1.77 29.18
C ASP A 265 2.60 -1.26 30.63
N ALA A 266 2.10 -0.05 30.79
CA ALA A 266 1.75 0.52 32.09
C ALA A 266 0.43 -0.03 32.69
N GLY A 267 -0.28 -0.90 31.98
CA GLY A 267 -1.52 -1.53 32.45
C GLY A 267 -2.75 -0.64 32.29
N ASP A 268 -2.73 0.40 31.44
CA ASP A 268 -3.90 1.22 31.15
C ASP A 268 -5.00 0.37 30.49
N LYS A 269 -6.16 0.30 31.11
CA LYS A 269 -7.27 -0.55 30.68
C LYS A 269 -7.84 -0.13 29.33
N LYS A 270 -7.96 1.17 29.06
CA LYS A 270 -8.47 1.69 27.78
C LYS A 270 -7.49 1.36 26.65
N ALA A 271 -6.19 1.65 26.84
CA ALA A 271 -5.16 1.38 25.86
C ALA A 271 -5.06 -0.12 25.54
N SER A 272 -5.02 -0.97 26.58
CA SER A 272 -5.01 -2.43 26.43
C SER A 272 -6.25 -2.94 25.68
N THR A 273 -7.44 -2.42 25.98
CA THR A 273 -8.67 -2.83 25.31
C THR A 273 -8.66 -2.44 23.82
N VAL A 274 -8.30 -1.20 23.50
CA VAL A 274 -8.29 -0.69 22.12
C VAL A 274 -7.19 -1.39 21.30
N TRP A 275 -6.00 -1.56 21.85
CA TRP A 275 -4.91 -2.28 21.21
C TRP A 275 -5.28 -3.72 20.88
N ASN A 276 -5.81 -4.45 21.86
CA ASN A 276 -6.23 -5.83 21.66
C ASN A 276 -7.46 -5.95 20.71
N ALA A 277 -8.33 -4.95 20.67
CA ALA A 277 -9.45 -4.92 19.71
C ALA A 277 -8.94 -4.79 18.26
N MET A 278 -7.89 -4.01 18.01
CA MET A 278 -7.24 -3.93 16.70
C MET A 278 -6.68 -5.30 16.28
N ILE A 279 -5.95 -5.97 17.18
CA ILE A 279 -5.41 -7.31 16.93
C ILE A 279 -6.55 -8.33 16.69
N TYR A 280 -7.61 -8.27 17.48
CA TYR A 280 -8.77 -9.14 17.33
C TYR A 280 -9.45 -8.97 15.96
N GLN A 281 -9.61 -7.73 15.49
CA GLN A 281 -10.21 -7.46 14.17
C GLN A 281 -9.28 -7.89 13.02
N LEU A 282 -7.96 -7.76 13.18
CA LEU A 282 -6.99 -8.33 12.25
C LEU A 282 -7.15 -9.85 12.13
N CYS A 283 -7.27 -10.55 13.27
CA CYS A 283 -7.48 -12.00 13.28
C CYS A 283 -8.79 -12.41 12.61
N LYS A 284 -9.88 -11.65 12.80
CA LYS A 284 -11.13 -11.87 12.06
C LYS A 284 -10.93 -11.75 10.54
N SER A 285 -10.16 -10.76 10.10
CA SER A 285 -9.86 -10.58 8.68
C SER A 285 -9.03 -11.75 8.14
N ILE A 286 -8.03 -12.22 8.90
CA ILE A 286 -7.23 -13.41 8.53
C ILE A 286 -8.14 -14.64 8.39
N GLY A 287 -9.07 -14.87 9.33
CA GLY A 287 -10.04 -15.96 9.26
C GLY A 287 -10.94 -15.88 8.03
N GLY A 288 -11.39 -14.66 7.67
CA GLY A 288 -12.13 -14.40 6.43
C GLY A 288 -11.32 -14.77 5.18
N MET A 289 -10.05 -14.34 5.11
CA MET A 289 -9.16 -14.67 3.99
C MET A 289 -8.85 -16.17 3.91
N ALA A 290 -8.81 -16.89 5.04
CA ALA A 290 -8.67 -18.34 5.05
C ALA A 290 -9.89 -19.02 4.39
N ALA A 291 -11.09 -18.52 4.66
CA ALA A 291 -12.31 -19.02 4.00
C ALA A 291 -12.30 -18.72 2.49
N VAL A 292 -11.84 -17.55 2.07
CA VAL A 292 -11.65 -17.19 0.65
C VAL A 292 -10.73 -18.18 -0.06
N LEU A 293 -9.67 -18.65 0.61
CA LEU A 293 -8.73 -19.66 0.12
C LEU A 293 -9.22 -21.11 0.35
N GLU A 294 -10.47 -21.30 0.80
CA GLU A 294 -11.09 -22.61 1.05
C GLU A 294 -10.27 -23.45 2.06
N GLY A 295 -9.60 -22.81 3.01
CA GLY A 295 -8.73 -23.44 3.99
C GLY A 295 -7.39 -23.93 3.43
N ARG A 296 -7.12 -23.75 2.14
CA ARG A 296 -5.88 -24.14 1.49
C ARG A 296 -4.85 -23.02 1.59
N VAL A 297 -4.27 -22.84 2.77
CA VAL A 297 -3.34 -21.76 3.10
C VAL A 297 -1.95 -22.34 3.37
N ASP A 298 -0.96 -21.94 2.57
CA ASP A 298 0.44 -22.36 2.74
C ASP A 298 1.17 -21.55 3.82
N GLY A 299 0.73 -20.32 4.09
CA GLY A 299 1.32 -19.46 5.11
C GLY A 299 0.55 -18.17 5.36
N ILE A 300 0.70 -17.63 6.57
CA ILE A 300 0.25 -16.30 6.97
C ILE A 300 1.49 -15.43 7.12
N LEU A 301 1.56 -14.33 6.37
CA LEU A 301 2.70 -13.41 6.39
C LEU A 301 2.28 -12.10 7.05
N LEU A 302 3.01 -11.68 8.07
CA LEU A 302 2.81 -10.42 8.78
C LEU A 302 3.94 -9.47 8.44
N THR A 303 3.63 -8.27 7.97
CA THR A 303 4.61 -7.23 7.61
C THR A 303 4.11 -5.84 8.01
N GLY A 304 4.94 -4.83 7.92
CA GLY A 304 4.66 -3.46 8.31
C GLY A 304 5.35 -3.03 9.59
N GLY A 305 5.32 -1.74 9.88
CA GLY A 305 6.06 -1.13 10.99
C GLY A 305 5.56 -1.52 12.39
N LEU A 306 4.30 -1.90 12.53
CA LEU A 306 3.76 -2.35 13.82
C LEU A 306 4.22 -3.77 14.19
N MET A 307 4.81 -4.51 13.25
CA MET A 307 5.37 -5.84 13.56
C MET A 307 6.62 -5.81 14.45
N ARG A 308 7.05 -4.63 14.87
CA ARG A 308 8.03 -4.44 15.95
C ARG A 308 7.48 -4.78 17.36
N TYR A 309 6.15 -4.90 17.49
CA TYR A 309 5.48 -5.25 18.75
C TYR A 309 5.15 -6.74 18.77
N ASP A 310 5.79 -7.49 19.65
CA ASP A 310 5.65 -8.96 19.74
C ASP A 310 4.24 -9.42 20.13
N ASP A 311 3.48 -8.61 20.84
CA ASP A 311 2.12 -8.91 21.28
C ASP A 311 1.13 -8.99 20.09
N ILE A 312 1.37 -8.25 18.99
CA ILE A 312 0.58 -8.38 17.76
C ILE A 312 0.82 -9.76 17.16
N ARG A 313 2.07 -10.17 17.02
CA ARG A 313 2.43 -11.52 16.57
C ARG A 313 1.80 -12.59 17.46
N ALA A 314 2.01 -12.51 18.77
CA ALA A 314 1.49 -13.46 19.74
C ALA A 314 -0.05 -13.54 19.68
N GLY A 315 -0.75 -12.40 19.54
CA GLY A 315 -2.19 -12.36 19.41
C GLY A 315 -2.70 -13.01 18.12
N VAL A 316 -1.96 -12.89 17.01
CA VAL A 316 -2.28 -13.58 15.75
C VAL A 316 -1.96 -15.07 15.87
N GLU A 317 -0.81 -15.47 16.41
CA GLU A 317 -0.45 -16.87 16.63
C GLU A 317 -1.51 -17.60 17.49
N GLN A 318 -1.95 -16.97 18.58
CA GLN A 318 -2.95 -17.54 19.47
C GLN A 318 -4.29 -17.80 18.77
N ARG A 319 -4.73 -16.90 17.88
CA ARG A 319 -6.06 -16.96 17.26
C ARG A 319 -6.09 -17.58 15.88
N CYS A 320 -4.98 -17.51 15.13
CA CYS A 320 -4.93 -17.90 13.72
C CYS A 320 -3.86 -18.97 13.43
N GLY A 321 -3.02 -19.36 14.40
CA GLY A 321 -1.94 -20.35 14.22
C GLY A 321 -2.43 -21.73 13.80
N TRP A 322 -3.71 -22.02 13.98
CA TRP A 322 -4.37 -23.25 13.49
C TRP A 322 -4.62 -23.25 11.98
N ILE A 323 -4.58 -22.08 11.31
CA ILE A 323 -4.85 -21.95 9.87
C ILE A 323 -3.63 -22.41 9.05
N ALA A 324 -2.46 -21.84 9.34
CA ALA A 324 -1.22 -22.11 8.63
C ALA A 324 0.00 -21.57 9.42
N PRO A 325 1.25 -21.95 9.07
CA PRO A 325 2.45 -21.36 9.63
C PRO A 325 2.48 -19.83 9.47
N ILE A 326 2.93 -19.14 10.51
CA ILE A 326 3.03 -17.68 10.53
C ILE A 326 4.48 -17.26 10.37
N SER A 327 4.76 -16.38 9.42
CA SER A 327 6.08 -15.77 9.20
C SER A 327 5.98 -14.25 9.32
N VAL A 328 6.97 -13.63 9.97
CA VAL A 328 7.00 -12.19 10.23
C VAL A 328 8.14 -11.54 9.47
N TYR A 329 7.82 -10.46 8.76
CA TYR A 329 8.74 -9.62 7.99
C TYR A 329 8.56 -8.17 8.44
N PRO A 330 9.24 -7.73 9.53
CA PRO A 330 9.05 -6.38 10.05
C PRO A 330 9.46 -5.30 9.05
N GLY A 331 8.70 -4.21 9.02
CA GLY A 331 8.95 -3.09 8.10
C GLY A 331 8.36 -3.30 6.71
N GLU A 332 8.94 -2.63 5.74
CA GLU A 332 8.49 -2.59 4.34
C GLU A 332 9.66 -2.88 3.40
N CYS A 333 9.37 -3.55 2.29
CA CYS A 333 10.33 -3.84 1.22
C CYS A 333 10.02 -3.09 -0.09
N GLU A 334 9.31 -1.96 -0.02
CA GLU A 334 8.77 -1.28 -1.20
C GLU A 334 9.87 -0.82 -2.19
N GLN A 335 10.99 -0.29 -1.68
CA GLN A 335 12.09 0.20 -2.53
C GLN A 335 12.74 -0.96 -3.30
N GLU A 336 13.08 -2.03 -2.58
CA GLU A 336 13.66 -3.24 -3.15
C GLU A 336 12.68 -3.95 -4.10
N ALA A 337 11.40 -3.99 -3.75
CA ALA A 337 10.37 -4.59 -4.59
C ALA A 337 10.21 -3.84 -5.92
N MET A 338 10.28 -2.50 -5.90
CA MET A 338 10.25 -1.69 -7.12
C MET A 338 11.50 -1.89 -7.97
N ALA A 339 12.68 -1.82 -7.36
CA ALA A 339 13.95 -1.97 -8.07
C ALA A 339 14.06 -3.35 -8.72
N ASN A 340 13.84 -4.43 -7.95
CA ASN A 340 13.97 -5.80 -8.42
C ASN A 340 12.99 -6.14 -9.54
N ALA A 341 11.73 -5.71 -9.44
CA ALA A 341 10.75 -5.95 -10.49
C ALA A 341 11.11 -5.26 -11.81
N VAL A 342 11.68 -4.05 -11.75
CA VAL A 342 12.16 -3.34 -12.94
C VAL A 342 13.42 -3.99 -13.51
N LEU A 343 14.33 -4.49 -12.67
CA LEU A 343 15.51 -5.24 -13.12
C LEU A 343 15.13 -6.51 -13.87
N GLU A 344 14.09 -7.25 -13.43
CA GLU A 344 13.55 -8.39 -14.17
C GLU A 344 13.09 -7.99 -15.59
N VAL A 345 12.49 -6.80 -15.74
CA VAL A 345 12.10 -6.28 -17.07
C VAL A 345 13.33 -5.96 -17.93
N LEU A 346 14.32 -5.26 -17.35
CA LEU A 346 15.54 -4.90 -18.08
C LEU A 346 16.36 -6.11 -18.55
N ARG A 347 16.27 -7.23 -17.83
CA ARG A 347 16.91 -8.50 -18.16
C ARG A 347 16.09 -9.37 -19.12
N GLY A 348 14.86 -8.95 -19.46
CA GLY A 348 13.95 -9.72 -20.31
C GLY A 348 13.30 -10.93 -19.62
N GLU A 349 13.41 -11.03 -18.29
CA GLU A 349 12.80 -12.09 -17.47
C GLU A 349 11.30 -11.87 -17.29
N ARG A 350 10.85 -10.61 -17.40
CA ARG A 350 9.47 -10.16 -17.33
C ARG A 350 9.18 -9.10 -18.40
N GLN A 351 7.93 -9.02 -18.82
CA GLN A 351 7.50 -7.95 -19.72
C GLN A 351 6.83 -6.82 -18.92
N ALA A 352 7.16 -5.57 -19.25
CA ALA A 352 6.40 -4.43 -18.78
C ALA A 352 5.08 -4.33 -19.53
N SER A 353 4.02 -3.93 -18.83
CA SER A 353 2.72 -3.63 -19.41
C SER A 353 2.65 -2.15 -19.82
N ARG A 354 1.66 -1.84 -20.67
CA ARG A 354 1.26 -0.45 -20.95
C ARG A 354 -0.03 -0.13 -20.21
N TYR A 355 -0.15 1.11 -19.80
CA TYR A 355 -1.38 1.61 -19.20
C TYR A 355 -2.50 1.67 -20.25
N THR A 356 -3.69 1.21 -19.87
CA THR A 356 -4.82 1.09 -20.82
C THR A 356 -5.71 2.33 -20.91
N GLY A 357 -5.61 3.25 -19.94
CA GLY A 357 -6.51 4.40 -19.83
C GLY A 357 -7.93 4.04 -19.37
N ALA A 358 -8.15 2.81 -18.93
CA ALA A 358 -9.44 2.32 -18.46
C ALA A 358 -9.25 1.40 -17.24
N PRO A 359 -10.25 1.30 -16.34
CA PRO A 359 -10.20 0.40 -15.20
C PRO A 359 -10.19 -1.07 -15.65
N VAL A 360 -9.54 -1.94 -14.86
CA VAL A 360 -9.50 -3.40 -15.11
C VAL A 360 -10.90 -4.01 -15.07
N PHE A 361 -11.71 -3.58 -14.10
CA PHE A 361 -13.11 -3.99 -14.00
C PHE A 361 -14.03 -2.86 -14.48
N GLN A 362 -14.93 -3.16 -15.42
CA GLN A 362 -15.85 -2.20 -16.05
C GLN A 362 -17.31 -2.60 -15.87
N GLY A 363 -17.62 -3.47 -14.93
CA GLY A 363 -18.94 -4.05 -14.72
C GLY A 363 -18.98 -5.51 -15.21
N PHE A 364 -20.05 -6.20 -14.88
CA PHE A 364 -20.28 -7.57 -15.32
C PHE A 364 -20.98 -7.62 -16.68
N ASP A 365 -20.74 -8.66 -17.47
CA ASP A 365 -21.31 -8.81 -18.82
C ASP A 365 -22.84 -8.82 -18.82
N TRP A 366 -23.47 -9.29 -17.75
CA TRP A 366 -24.94 -9.32 -17.63
C TRP A 366 -25.55 -7.93 -17.30
N GLU A 367 -24.76 -6.89 -17.13
CA GLU A 367 -25.22 -5.51 -16.87
C GLU A 367 -25.16 -4.63 -18.12
N GLN A 368 -24.59 -5.15 -19.20
CA GLN A 368 -24.52 -4.52 -20.51
C GLN A 368 -25.73 -4.95 -21.36
#